data_c92649ca303c843f8d61b5cf9662f94b
#
_entry.id   c92649ca303c843f8d61b5cf9662f94b
#
_cell.length_a   1.000
_cell.length_b   1.000
_cell.length_c   1.000
_cell.angle_alpha   90.00
_cell.angle_beta   90.00
_cell.angle_gamma   90.00
#
_symmetry.space_group_name_H-M   'P 1'
#
loop_
_entity.id
_entity.type
_entity.pdbx_description
1 polymer ?
#
loop_
_entity_poly.entity_id
_entity_poly.type
_entity_poly.pdbx_seq_one_letter_code
_entity_poly.pdbx_strand_id
1 'polypeptide(L)'
;FRSQLPKNNAGATYEVTLGTDHLIGSDWVPKEMFAPDALIGETLQHPDEDGNTSVIDKISNPDNLKFSESMRTLFVGEDSGKHLNNYVWAYNVDSKALSRILSVPAGAECVCLQAVDNLNGFSYIMSGFQHPGDWKFAANQSALDQFIRSAWGNRKKAAIGYISGLPIIK
;
A
#
# COMPACT_ATOMS: atom_id res chain seq x y z
N PHE A 1 22.33 -12.08 14.65
CA PHE A 1 21.13 -11.74 15.42
C PHE A 1 19.92 -12.32 14.70
N ARG A 2 19.29 -13.37 15.23
CA ARG A 2 17.94 -13.73 14.82
C ARG A 2 17.00 -12.77 15.53
N SER A 3 16.18 -12.00 14.79
CA SER A 3 15.18 -11.17 15.40
C SER A 3 14.21 -12.08 16.17
N GLN A 4 13.95 -11.77 17.42
CA GLN A 4 12.97 -12.46 18.26
C GLN A 4 11.56 -11.89 18.06
N LEU A 5 11.39 -10.99 17.08
CA LEU A 5 10.08 -10.45 16.74
C LEU A 5 9.20 -11.56 16.16
N PRO A 6 7.94 -11.69 16.60
CA PRO A 6 7.02 -12.64 16.04
C PRO A 6 6.84 -12.38 14.54
N LYS A 7 6.75 -13.48 13.77
CA LYS A 7 6.57 -13.41 12.32
C LYS A 7 5.21 -12.77 12.01
N ASN A 8 5.21 -11.64 11.31
CA ASN A 8 4.00 -11.05 10.75
C ASN A 8 3.94 -11.32 9.24
N ASN A 9 3.07 -12.23 8.82
CA ASN A 9 2.92 -12.59 7.41
C ASN A 9 2.16 -11.55 6.58
N ALA A 10 1.45 -10.63 7.23
CA ALA A 10 0.77 -9.52 6.56
C ALA A 10 1.67 -8.27 6.42
N GLY A 11 2.87 -8.31 7.00
CA GLY A 11 3.83 -7.23 6.91
C GLY A 11 3.49 -6.00 7.75
N ALA A 12 4.36 -5.01 7.69
CA ALA A 12 4.19 -3.70 8.32
C ALA A 12 5.05 -2.66 7.60
N THR A 13 4.65 -1.39 7.73
CA THR A 13 5.51 -0.26 7.39
C THR A 13 6.14 0.30 8.66
N TYR A 14 7.44 0.56 8.62
CA TYR A 14 8.20 0.99 9.77
C TYR A 14 8.56 2.47 9.67
N GLU A 15 8.57 3.13 10.82
CA GLU A 15 9.10 4.47 11.02
C GLU A 15 10.46 4.36 11.71
N VAL A 16 11.44 5.12 11.23
CA VAL A 16 12.77 5.20 11.82
C VAL A 16 13.05 6.63 12.21
N THR A 17 13.27 6.88 13.49
CA THR A 17 13.76 8.18 13.95
C THR A 17 15.28 8.27 13.77
N LEU A 18 15.71 9.40 13.24
CA LEU A 18 17.12 9.70 13.06
C LEU A 18 17.59 10.69 14.12
N GLY A 19 18.85 10.66 14.45
CA GLY A 19 19.45 11.57 15.41
C GLY A 19 20.95 11.73 15.19
N THR A 20 21.53 12.63 15.94
CA THR A 20 22.95 12.97 15.88
C THR A 20 23.81 11.93 16.60
N ASP A 21 24.94 11.58 16.00
CA ASP A 21 26.03 10.91 16.68
C ASP A 21 27.33 11.70 16.47
N HIS A 22 27.81 12.26 17.56
CA HIS A 22 29.01 13.12 17.55
C HIS A 22 30.30 12.35 17.28
N LEU A 23 30.31 11.02 17.55
CA LEU A 23 31.50 10.20 17.31
C LEU A 23 31.76 9.96 15.84
N ILE A 24 30.69 9.87 15.05
CA ILE A 24 30.80 9.68 13.60
C ILE A 24 30.45 10.96 12.81
N GLY A 25 30.13 12.05 13.49
CA GLY A 25 29.85 13.37 12.86
C GLY A 25 28.62 13.36 11.94
N SER A 26 27.58 12.59 12.27
CA SER A 26 26.38 12.46 11.44
C SER A 26 25.10 12.72 12.23
N ASP A 27 24.15 13.42 11.59
CA ASP A 27 22.80 13.63 12.08
C ASP A 27 21.80 12.57 11.56
N TRP A 28 22.28 11.60 10.77
CA TRP A 28 21.47 10.61 10.07
C TRP A 28 21.66 9.21 10.68
N VAL A 29 21.78 9.14 11.99
CA VAL A 29 21.97 7.86 12.71
C VAL A 29 20.63 7.34 13.17
N PRO A 30 20.21 6.12 12.78
CA PRO A 30 19.00 5.49 13.30
C PRO A 30 19.07 5.37 14.83
N LYS A 31 18.09 5.92 15.53
CA LYS A 31 17.98 5.87 17.00
C LYS A 31 16.90 4.92 17.46
N GLU A 32 15.78 4.91 16.77
CA GLU A 32 14.63 4.10 17.12
C GLU A 32 13.93 3.63 15.84
N MET A 33 13.36 2.45 15.86
CA MET A 33 12.53 1.90 14.81
C MET A 33 11.28 1.28 15.42
N PHE A 34 10.11 1.65 14.93
CA PHE A 34 8.83 1.08 15.34
C PHE A 34 7.86 1.02 14.15
N ALA A 35 6.80 0.23 14.29
CA ALA A 35 5.70 0.23 13.34
C ALA A 35 4.49 0.90 14.01
N PRO A 36 3.94 1.98 13.45
CA PRO A 36 2.67 2.55 13.91
C PRO A 36 1.55 1.50 13.85
N ASP A 37 0.68 1.42 14.84
CA ASP A 37 -0.37 0.38 14.92
C ASP A 37 -1.25 0.31 13.66
N ALA A 38 -1.57 1.46 13.07
CA ALA A 38 -2.33 1.54 11.84
C ALA A 38 -1.60 0.97 10.61
N LEU A 39 -0.27 0.86 10.68
CA LEU A 39 0.59 0.36 9.60
C LEU A 39 1.09 -1.06 9.85
N ILE A 40 0.44 -1.80 10.74
CA ILE A 40 0.69 -3.23 11.01
C ILE A 40 -0.44 -4.05 10.40
N GLY A 41 -0.10 -4.90 9.43
CA GLY A 41 -1.03 -5.85 8.85
C GLY A 41 -1.39 -6.98 9.83
N GLU A 42 -2.51 -7.64 9.59
CA GLU A 42 -2.99 -8.76 10.41
C GLU A 42 -3.54 -9.87 9.55
N THR A 43 -3.12 -11.11 9.82
CA THR A 43 -3.63 -12.28 9.11
C THR A 43 -4.88 -12.84 9.78
N LEU A 44 -5.83 -13.30 8.98
CA LEU A 44 -6.99 -14.07 9.44
C LEU A 44 -6.61 -15.53 9.75
N GLN A 45 -7.30 -16.16 10.68
CA GLN A 45 -7.17 -17.60 10.95
C GLN A 45 -7.79 -18.44 9.83
N HIS A 46 -8.87 -17.95 9.24
CA HIS A 46 -9.57 -18.54 8.10
C HIS A 46 -9.87 -17.46 7.08
N PRO A 47 -9.89 -17.77 5.78
CA PRO A 47 -10.29 -16.82 4.76
C PRO A 47 -11.69 -16.24 5.04
N ASP A 48 -11.90 -14.98 4.70
CA ASP A 48 -13.23 -14.36 4.70
C ASP A 48 -14.07 -14.80 3.49
N GLU A 49 -15.27 -14.24 3.33
CA GLU A 49 -16.23 -14.61 2.26
C GLU A 49 -15.66 -14.33 0.85
N ASP A 50 -14.79 -13.34 0.71
CA ASP A 50 -14.13 -12.96 -0.55
C ASP A 50 -12.83 -13.75 -0.78
N GLY A 51 -12.38 -14.54 0.21
CA GLY A 51 -11.15 -15.31 0.16
C GLY A 51 -9.92 -14.57 0.66
N ASN A 52 -10.08 -13.38 1.26
CA ASN A 52 -8.96 -12.68 1.88
C ASN A 52 -8.41 -13.48 3.07
N THR A 53 -7.11 -13.48 3.22
CA THR A 53 -6.41 -14.12 4.35
C THR A 53 -5.71 -13.10 5.27
N SER A 54 -5.94 -11.82 5.03
CA SER A 54 -5.62 -10.70 5.91
C SER A 54 -6.87 -9.88 6.20
N VAL A 55 -6.86 -9.20 7.35
CA VAL A 55 -7.95 -8.31 7.76
C VAL A 55 -8.09 -7.17 6.75
N ILE A 56 -9.29 -7.07 6.14
CA ILE A 56 -9.55 -6.18 4.99
C ILE A 56 -9.40 -4.69 5.32
N ASP A 57 -9.55 -4.31 6.59
CA ASP A 57 -9.42 -2.92 7.05
C ASP A 57 -8.02 -2.56 7.56
N LYS A 58 -7.04 -3.47 7.34
CA LYS A 58 -5.62 -3.26 7.63
C LYS A 58 -4.79 -3.41 6.38
N ILE A 59 -3.62 -2.76 6.36
CA ILE A 59 -2.67 -2.96 5.26
C ILE A 59 -2.23 -4.43 5.18
N SER A 60 -1.90 -4.89 3.99
CA SER A 60 -1.34 -6.22 3.79
C SER A 60 -0.20 -6.19 2.80
N ASN A 61 0.95 -6.72 3.22
CA ASN A 61 2.19 -6.77 2.42
C ASN A 61 2.47 -5.42 1.73
N PRO A 62 2.70 -4.35 2.50
CA PRO A 62 3.05 -3.04 1.94
C PRO A 62 4.34 -3.15 1.15
N ASP A 63 4.36 -2.56 -0.05
CA ASP A 63 5.50 -2.61 -0.97
C ASP A 63 5.93 -1.22 -1.42
N ASN A 64 5.04 -0.47 -2.05
CA ASN A 64 5.33 0.85 -2.59
C ASN A 64 4.95 1.95 -1.59
N LEU A 65 5.85 2.93 -1.42
CA LEU A 65 5.65 4.05 -0.49
C LEU A 65 5.86 5.38 -1.19
N LYS A 66 5.01 6.35 -0.87
CA LYS A 66 5.19 7.76 -1.23
C LYS A 66 4.73 8.66 -0.11
N PHE A 67 5.63 9.46 0.44
CA PHE A 67 5.29 10.51 1.39
C PHE A 67 5.11 11.86 0.68
N SER A 68 4.07 12.58 1.05
CA SER A 68 3.87 13.99 0.73
C SER A 68 3.93 14.82 2.00
N GLU A 69 4.89 15.73 2.06
CA GLU A 69 5.10 16.59 3.21
C GLU A 69 3.93 17.58 3.38
N SER A 70 3.48 18.22 2.31
CA SER A 70 2.36 19.17 2.36
C SER A 70 1.04 18.50 2.75
N MET A 71 0.80 17.28 2.27
CA MET A 71 -0.39 16.50 2.65
C MET A 71 -0.26 15.87 4.03
N ARG A 72 0.93 15.88 4.65
CA ARG A 72 1.22 15.17 5.88
C ARG A 72 0.78 13.71 5.81
N THR A 73 0.95 13.10 4.62
CA THR A 73 0.37 11.79 4.30
C THR A 73 1.40 10.87 3.66
N LEU A 74 1.49 9.67 4.21
CA LEU A 74 2.19 8.53 3.62
C LEU A 74 1.18 7.71 2.81
N PHE A 75 1.40 7.60 1.51
CA PHE A 75 0.68 6.68 0.65
C PHE A 75 1.40 5.33 0.65
N VAL A 76 0.63 4.26 0.79
CA VAL A 76 1.13 2.89 0.85
C VAL A 76 0.39 2.04 -0.17
N GLY A 77 1.11 1.42 -1.08
CA GLY A 77 0.57 0.46 -2.05
C GLY A 77 0.87 -0.97 -1.62
N GLU A 78 -0.08 -1.85 -1.84
CA GLU A 78 0.05 -3.27 -1.53
C GLU A 78 0.56 -4.08 -2.73
N ASP A 79 1.41 -5.07 -2.46
CA ASP A 79 1.68 -6.25 -3.29
C ASP A 79 1.34 -7.50 -2.48
N SER A 80 0.05 -7.77 -2.34
CA SER A 80 -0.44 -8.75 -1.39
C SER A 80 -1.18 -9.89 -2.05
N GLY A 81 -0.72 -11.12 -1.82
CA GLY A 81 -1.49 -12.33 -2.10
C GLY A 81 -2.52 -12.67 -1.02
N LYS A 82 -2.79 -11.77 -0.07
CA LYS A 82 -3.70 -11.98 1.06
C LYS A 82 -4.99 -11.17 0.95
N HIS A 83 -5.00 -10.15 0.12
CA HIS A 83 -6.20 -9.42 -0.29
C HIS A 83 -6.57 -9.81 -1.72
N LEU A 84 -7.85 -10.03 -1.99
CA LEU A 84 -8.33 -10.27 -3.36
C LEU A 84 -8.04 -9.06 -4.25
N ASN A 85 -8.34 -7.87 -3.76
CA ASN A 85 -7.94 -6.61 -4.37
C ASN A 85 -6.89 -5.95 -3.49
N ASN A 86 -5.80 -5.53 -4.08
CA ASN A 86 -4.82 -4.70 -3.39
C ASN A 86 -5.29 -3.24 -3.36
N TYR A 87 -4.80 -2.49 -2.39
CA TYR A 87 -5.24 -1.13 -2.12
C TYR A 87 -4.09 -0.15 -2.10
N VAL A 88 -4.42 1.11 -2.44
CA VAL A 88 -3.63 2.26 -2.02
C VAL A 88 -4.26 2.83 -0.77
N TRP A 89 -3.45 2.94 0.26
CA TRP A 89 -3.80 3.52 1.54
C TRP A 89 -3.20 4.91 1.69
N ALA A 90 -3.90 5.79 2.38
CA ALA A 90 -3.42 7.08 2.82
C ALA A 90 -3.34 7.09 4.35
N TYR A 91 -2.15 7.23 4.90
CA TYR A 91 -1.89 7.35 6.32
C TYR A 91 -1.47 8.77 6.65
N ASN A 92 -2.31 9.48 7.41
CA ASN A 92 -1.96 10.82 7.89
C ASN A 92 -1.03 10.70 9.09
N VAL A 93 0.19 11.25 8.98
CA VAL A 93 1.24 11.08 9.99
C VAL A 93 0.99 11.87 11.27
N ASP A 94 0.11 12.87 11.25
CA ASP A 94 -0.23 13.68 12.43
C ASP A 94 -1.42 13.08 13.20
N SER A 95 -2.53 12.80 12.51
CA SER A 95 -3.74 12.22 13.13
C SER A 95 -3.67 10.71 13.33
N LYS A 96 -2.69 10.03 12.70
CA LYS A 96 -2.53 8.57 12.67
C LYS A 96 -3.69 7.82 12.01
N ALA A 97 -4.55 8.53 11.28
CA ALA A 97 -5.67 7.96 10.56
C ALA A 97 -5.20 7.25 9.29
N LEU A 98 -5.72 6.04 9.07
CA LEU A 98 -5.51 5.24 7.86
C LEU A 98 -6.81 5.15 7.07
N SER A 99 -6.75 5.35 5.76
CA SER A 99 -7.89 5.27 4.85
C SER A 99 -7.52 4.56 3.57
N ARG A 100 -8.39 3.70 3.05
CA ARG A 100 -8.30 3.17 1.69
C ARG A 100 -8.76 4.24 0.70
N ILE A 101 -7.94 4.55 -0.30
CA ILE A 101 -8.26 5.60 -1.28
C ILE A 101 -8.41 5.07 -2.71
N LEU A 102 -7.88 3.90 -3.00
CA LEU A 102 -7.97 3.27 -4.30
C LEU A 102 -7.95 1.75 -4.13
N SER A 103 -8.73 1.04 -4.97
CA SER A 103 -8.65 -0.40 -5.15
C SER A 103 -8.18 -0.70 -6.58
N VAL A 104 -7.25 -1.62 -6.72
CA VAL A 104 -6.82 -2.12 -8.02
C VAL A 104 -7.54 -3.42 -8.39
N PRO A 105 -7.52 -3.87 -9.66
CA PRO A 105 -8.16 -5.13 -10.07
C PRO A 105 -7.69 -6.32 -9.24
N ALA A 106 -8.57 -7.32 -9.10
CA ALA A 106 -8.27 -8.55 -8.36
C ALA A 106 -6.95 -9.16 -8.81
N GLY A 107 -6.10 -9.50 -7.87
CA GLY A 107 -4.78 -10.09 -8.09
C GLY A 107 -3.73 -9.16 -8.70
N ALA A 108 -4.02 -7.88 -8.84
CA ALA A 108 -3.04 -6.90 -9.26
C ALA A 108 -2.27 -6.31 -8.07
N GLU A 109 -1.04 -5.92 -8.30
CA GLU A 109 -0.21 -5.14 -7.40
C GLU A 109 -0.45 -3.64 -7.59
N CYS A 110 -0.41 -2.86 -6.51
CA CYS A 110 -0.38 -1.40 -6.56
C CYS A 110 1.03 -0.89 -6.83
N VAL A 111 1.22 -0.13 -7.90
CA VAL A 111 2.55 0.39 -8.31
C VAL A 111 2.51 1.88 -8.61
N CYS A 112 3.68 2.47 -8.87
CA CYS A 112 3.81 3.82 -9.41
C CYS A 112 3.21 4.92 -8.53
N LEU A 113 3.32 4.80 -7.21
CA LEU A 113 2.81 5.81 -6.29
C LEU A 113 3.54 7.15 -6.46
N GLN A 114 2.78 8.21 -6.67
CA GLN A 114 3.27 9.57 -6.66
C GLN A 114 2.17 10.51 -6.15
N ALA A 115 2.58 11.58 -5.49
CA ALA A 115 1.70 12.66 -5.04
C ALA A 115 2.24 13.99 -5.54
N VAL A 116 1.36 14.80 -6.10
CA VAL A 116 1.66 16.16 -6.55
C VAL A 116 0.72 17.09 -5.81
N ASP A 117 1.28 17.93 -4.96
CA ASP A 117 0.51 18.77 -4.04
C ASP A 117 -0.22 19.92 -4.74
N ASN A 118 0.38 20.43 -5.80
CA ASN A 118 -0.18 21.53 -6.58
C ASN A 118 0.32 21.49 -8.02
N LEU A 119 -0.59 21.24 -8.95
CA LEU A 119 -0.39 21.43 -10.37
C LEU A 119 -1.59 22.19 -10.93
N ASN A 120 -1.39 23.44 -11.34
CA ASN A 120 -2.45 24.32 -11.85
C ASN A 120 -3.65 24.47 -10.90
N GLY A 121 -3.41 24.50 -9.59
CA GLY A 121 -4.46 24.68 -8.58
C GLY A 121 -5.15 23.41 -8.12
N PHE A 122 -4.65 22.24 -8.51
CA PHE A 122 -5.17 20.92 -8.10
C PHE A 122 -4.07 20.02 -7.57
N SER A 123 -4.45 19.12 -6.67
CA SER A 123 -3.59 18.03 -6.22
C SER A 123 -3.90 16.76 -7.00
N TYR A 124 -2.90 15.90 -7.17
CA TYR A 124 -3.02 14.62 -7.87
C TYR A 124 -2.36 13.52 -7.06
N ILE A 125 -3.01 12.37 -6.98
CA ILE A 125 -2.44 11.14 -6.42
C ILE A 125 -2.38 10.14 -7.57
N MET A 126 -1.19 9.71 -7.93
CA MET A 126 -0.96 8.75 -9.01
C MET A 126 -0.77 7.36 -8.43
N SER A 127 -1.35 6.38 -9.09
CA SER A 127 -1.08 4.97 -8.88
C SER A 127 -1.26 4.22 -10.17
N GLY A 128 -0.59 3.09 -10.28
CA GLY A 128 -0.80 2.12 -11.34
C GLY A 128 -1.13 0.77 -10.75
N PHE A 129 -1.37 -0.18 -11.63
CA PHE A 129 -1.39 -1.59 -11.29
C PHE A 129 -0.69 -2.42 -12.35
N GLN A 130 -0.17 -3.59 -11.94
CA GLN A 130 0.42 -4.57 -12.84
C GLN A 130 -0.14 -5.98 -12.57
N HIS A 131 0.04 -6.88 -13.53
CA HIS A 131 -0.31 -8.31 -13.51
C HIS A 131 -1.69 -8.66 -12.90
N PRO A 132 -2.81 -8.03 -13.34
CA PRO A 132 -4.13 -8.33 -12.80
C PRO A 132 -4.47 -9.82 -12.95
N GLY A 133 -5.08 -10.42 -11.93
CA GLY A 133 -5.46 -11.84 -11.91
C GLY A 133 -4.30 -12.81 -11.63
N ASP A 134 -3.19 -12.33 -11.06
CA ASP A 134 -2.03 -13.19 -10.78
C ASP A 134 -2.23 -14.09 -9.55
N TRP A 135 -3.13 -13.73 -8.64
CA TRP A 135 -3.43 -14.48 -7.43
C TRP A 135 -4.45 -15.60 -7.67
N LYS A 136 -4.29 -16.70 -6.94
CA LYS A 136 -5.19 -17.86 -7.01
C LYS A 136 -6.21 -17.79 -5.87
N PHE A 137 -7.36 -17.19 -6.13
CA PHE A 137 -8.52 -17.24 -5.24
C PHE A 137 -9.47 -18.34 -5.73
N ALA A 138 -9.53 -19.45 -5.00
CA ALA A 138 -10.11 -20.72 -5.49
C ALA A 138 -11.58 -20.63 -5.92
N ALA A 139 -12.40 -19.82 -5.27
CA ALA A 139 -13.85 -19.82 -5.50
C ALA A 139 -14.27 -19.11 -6.80
N ASN A 140 -13.55 -18.06 -7.25
CA ASN A 140 -13.97 -17.20 -8.35
C ASN A 140 -12.92 -17.04 -9.45
N GLN A 141 -11.82 -17.78 -9.41
CA GLN A 141 -10.68 -17.55 -10.28
C GLN A 141 -11.03 -17.61 -11.78
N SER A 142 -11.85 -18.59 -12.21
CA SER A 142 -12.19 -18.74 -13.62
C SER A 142 -13.05 -17.59 -14.15
N ALA A 143 -13.99 -17.09 -13.36
CA ALA A 143 -14.83 -15.95 -13.71
C ALA A 143 -14.02 -14.65 -13.74
N LEU A 144 -13.15 -14.43 -12.76
CA LEU A 144 -12.24 -13.28 -12.72
C LEU A 144 -11.25 -13.30 -13.89
N ASP A 145 -10.67 -14.46 -14.22
CA ASP A 145 -9.78 -14.62 -15.37
C ASP A 145 -10.49 -14.25 -16.68
N GLN A 146 -11.72 -14.73 -16.87
CA GLN A 146 -12.52 -14.42 -18.06
C GLN A 146 -12.81 -12.92 -18.14
N PHE A 147 -13.20 -12.30 -17.03
CA PHE A 147 -13.46 -10.87 -16.98
C PHE A 147 -12.19 -10.05 -17.28
N ILE A 148 -11.06 -10.37 -16.65
CA ILE A 148 -9.79 -9.69 -16.87
C ILE A 148 -9.34 -9.83 -18.34
N ARG A 149 -9.47 -11.01 -18.93
CA ARG A 149 -9.13 -11.23 -20.35
C ARG A 149 -10.04 -10.46 -21.29
N SER A 150 -11.33 -10.37 -21.01
CA SER A 150 -12.28 -9.62 -21.83
C SER A 150 -12.07 -8.11 -21.71
N ALA A 151 -11.87 -7.58 -20.49
CA ALA A 151 -11.71 -6.15 -20.25
C ALA A 151 -10.29 -5.65 -20.54
N TRP A 152 -9.27 -6.48 -20.33
CA TRP A 152 -7.87 -6.08 -20.29
C TRP A 152 -6.98 -6.76 -21.33
N GLY A 153 -7.45 -7.84 -21.95
CA GLY A 153 -6.77 -8.61 -22.98
C GLY A 153 -5.79 -9.66 -22.44
N ASN A 154 -5.02 -9.38 -21.40
CA ASN A 154 -4.19 -10.37 -20.71
C ASN A 154 -3.69 -9.85 -19.34
N ARG A 155 -3.16 -10.78 -18.52
CA ARG A 155 -2.65 -10.49 -17.18
C ARG A 155 -1.31 -9.75 -17.15
N LYS A 156 -0.62 -9.60 -18.26
CA LYS A 156 0.68 -8.92 -18.33
C LYS A 156 0.56 -7.42 -18.57
N LYS A 157 -0.65 -6.95 -18.83
CA LYS A 157 -0.88 -5.53 -19.00
C LYS A 157 -0.88 -4.82 -17.66
N ALA A 158 -0.37 -3.59 -17.69
CA ALA A 158 -0.40 -2.65 -16.58
C ALA A 158 -1.16 -1.39 -17.00
N ALA A 159 -1.59 -0.61 -16.04
CA ALA A 159 -2.10 0.74 -16.28
C ALA A 159 -1.58 1.69 -15.22
N ILE A 160 -1.48 2.96 -15.60
CA ILE A 160 -1.18 4.07 -14.71
C ILE A 160 -2.34 5.05 -14.81
N GLY A 161 -2.80 5.53 -13.68
CA GLY A 161 -3.86 6.51 -13.57
C GLY A 161 -3.57 7.52 -12.46
N TYR A 162 -4.52 8.40 -12.24
CA TYR A 162 -4.44 9.36 -11.17
C TYR A 162 -5.83 9.74 -10.65
N ILE A 163 -5.91 10.03 -9.37
CA ILE A 163 -7.07 10.66 -8.74
C ILE A 163 -6.90 12.16 -8.98
N SER A 164 -7.92 12.77 -9.58
CA SER A 164 -7.93 14.20 -9.93
C SER A 164 -9.11 14.92 -9.29
N GLY A 165 -9.11 16.26 -9.43
CA GLY A 165 -10.17 17.09 -8.85
C GLY A 165 -10.02 17.34 -7.35
N LEU A 166 -8.91 16.90 -6.77
CA LEU A 166 -8.58 17.21 -5.39
C LEU A 166 -8.21 18.69 -5.27
N PRO A 167 -8.67 19.39 -4.21
CA PRO A 167 -8.26 20.76 -3.99
C PRO A 167 -6.75 20.83 -3.72
N ILE A 168 -6.17 21.99 -3.98
CA ILE A 168 -4.79 22.28 -3.58
C ILE A 168 -4.64 22.08 -2.06
N ILE A 169 -3.61 21.41 -1.65
CA ILE A 169 -3.25 21.23 -0.24
C ILE A 169 -2.20 22.32 0.09
N LYS A 170 -2.52 23.13 1.08
CA LYS A 170 -1.71 24.26 1.54
C LYS A 170 -0.96 23.92 2.80
#